data_bc887f07756d4edb203a02290c007cb7
#
_entry.id   bc887f07756d4edb203a02290c007cb7
#
_cell.length_a   1.000
_cell.length_b   1.000
_cell.length_c   1.000
_cell.angle_alpha   90.00
_cell.angle_beta   90.00
_cell.angle_gamma   90.00
#
_symmetry.space_group_name_H-M   'P 1'
#
loop_
_entity.id
_entity.type
_entity.pdbx_description
1 polymer ?
#
loop_
_entity_poly.entity_id
_entity_poly.type
_entity_poly.pdbx_seq_one_letter_code
_entity_poly.pdbx_strand_id
1 'polypeptide(L)'
;MLADIRYIKQAGAAGIVIGVLTEDNKVNTEALSRLLNEAGEMKVTFHRAFDDIEDQLEALEVISRYPQIQRVLTSGGQAPAPEAAEQLKKLVDKSRDTSVCILAGNGMNPETLSALVKETGLEEVHFGSAVRVNRSFMNSIDEAVLAGVKSELLQLGES
;
A
#
# COMPACT_ATOMS: atom_id res chain seq x y z
N MET A 1 0.96 -7.01 -19.25
CA MET A 1 1.11 -5.76 -18.48
C MET A 1 1.16 -4.48 -19.34
N LEU A 2 2.08 -4.29 -20.32
CA LEU A 2 2.11 -3.04 -21.12
C LEU A 2 0.81 -2.78 -21.90
N ALA A 3 0.25 -3.82 -22.54
CA ALA A 3 -1.03 -3.69 -23.25
C ALA A 3 -2.19 -3.33 -22.31
N ASP A 4 -2.19 -3.89 -21.09
CA ASP A 4 -3.20 -3.61 -20.09
C ASP A 4 -3.10 -2.16 -19.58
N ILE A 5 -1.88 -1.65 -19.38
CA ILE A 5 -1.64 -0.25 -19.00
C ILE A 5 -2.18 0.70 -20.08
N ARG A 6 -1.93 0.41 -21.36
CA ARG A 6 -2.47 1.20 -22.48
C ARG A 6 -3.99 1.23 -22.45
N TYR A 7 -4.61 0.08 -22.27
CA TYR A 7 -6.07 -0.03 -22.21
C TYR A 7 -6.64 0.75 -21.02
N ILE A 8 -6.06 0.57 -19.83
CA ILE A 8 -6.48 1.28 -18.61
C ILE A 8 -6.34 2.79 -18.77
N LYS A 9 -5.24 3.24 -19.40
CA LYS A 9 -5.00 4.67 -19.70
C LYS A 9 -6.06 5.21 -20.68
N GLN A 10 -6.38 4.47 -21.74
CA GLN A 10 -7.43 4.84 -22.69
C GLN A 10 -8.83 4.88 -22.04
N ALA A 11 -9.06 4.03 -21.03
CA ALA A 11 -10.30 4.04 -20.27
C ALA A 11 -10.40 5.20 -19.25
N GLY A 12 -9.37 6.04 -19.15
CA GLY A 12 -9.38 7.23 -18.29
C GLY A 12 -9.18 6.94 -16.80
N ALA A 13 -8.54 5.84 -16.44
CA ALA A 13 -8.23 5.55 -15.04
C ALA A 13 -7.26 6.58 -14.46
N ALA A 14 -7.48 7.00 -13.21
CA ALA A 14 -6.64 7.96 -12.51
C ALA A 14 -5.29 7.38 -12.07
N GLY A 15 -5.18 6.07 -11.94
CA GLY A 15 -3.98 5.39 -11.52
C GLY A 15 -4.05 3.87 -11.67
N ILE A 16 -2.93 3.22 -11.39
CA ILE A 16 -2.78 1.77 -11.48
C ILE A 16 -2.05 1.21 -10.26
N VAL A 17 -2.23 -0.08 -10.04
CA VAL A 17 -1.50 -0.84 -9.02
C VAL A 17 -0.61 -1.84 -9.74
N ILE A 18 0.70 -1.73 -9.55
CA ILE A 18 1.71 -2.60 -10.18
C ILE A 18 2.85 -2.91 -9.21
N GLY A 19 3.65 -3.91 -9.55
CA GLY A 19 4.91 -4.22 -8.87
C GLY A 19 5.63 -5.32 -9.64
N VAL A 20 6.94 -5.17 -9.76
CA VAL A 20 7.80 -6.12 -10.47
C VAL A 20 9.09 -6.32 -9.69
N LEU A 21 9.43 -7.58 -9.49
CA LEU A 21 10.66 -7.99 -8.83
C LEU A 21 11.56 -8.76 -9.81
N THR A 22 12.82 -8.83 -9.47
CA THR A 22 13.81 -9.74 -10.07
C THR A 22 13.63 -11.14 -9.47
N GLU A 23 14.37 -12.13 -9.99
CA GLU A 23 14.34 -13.52 -9.48
C GLU A 23 14.91 -13.62 -8.04
N ASP A 24 15.74 -12.67 -7.62
CA ASP A 24 16.30 -12.55 -6.28
C ASP A 24 15.49 -11.58 -5.38
N ASN A 25 14.21 -11.39 -5.69
CA ASN A 25 13.26 -10.58 -4.92
C ASN A 25 13.71 -9.13 -4.66
N LYS A 26 14.36 -8.50 -5.62
CA LYS A 26 14.63 -7.05 -5.59
C LYS A 26 13.72 -6.31 -6.55
N VAL A 27 13.58 -5.00 -6.38
CA VAL A 27 12.84 -4.17 -7.33
C VAL A 27 13.49 -4.28 -8.72
N ASN A 28 12.74 -4.78 -9.71
CA ASN A 28 13.20 -4.82 -11.08
C ASN A 28 13.08 -3.42 -11.71
N THR A 29 14.13 -2.62 -11.57
CA THR A 29 14.15 -1.22 -11.99
C THR A 29 14.01 -1.04 -13.50
N GLU A 30 14.52 -1.98 -14.31
CA GLU A 30 14.38 -1.95 -15.77
C GLU A 30 12.90 -2.16 -16.18
N ALA A 31 12.30 -3.25 -15.70
CA ALA A 31 10.91 -3.55 -15.99
C ALA A 31 9.97 -2.47 -15.41
N LEU A 32 10.23 -2.01 -14.20
CA LEU A 32 9.48 -0.94 -13.55
C LEU A 32 9.51 0.34 -14.38
N SER A 33 10.69 0.79 -14.80
CA SER A 33 10.84 1.99 -15.64
C SER A 33 10.04 1.88 -16.95
N ARG A 34 10.04 0.72 -17.59
CA ARG A 34 9.26 0.49 -18.82
C ARG A 34 7.75 0.58 -18.56
N LEU A 35 7.26 0.04 -17.45
CA LEU A 35 5.85 0.12 -17.07
C LEU A 35 5.43 1.55 -16.71
N LEU A 36 6.27 2.27 -15.97
CA LEU A 36 6.03 3.67 -15.61
C LEU A 36 6.05 4.61 -16.82
N ASN A 37 6.94 4.40 -17.77
CA ASN A 37 6.94 5.14 -19.03
C ASN A 37 5.64 4.96 -19.80
N GLU A 38 5.09 3.75 -19.84
CA GLU A 38 3.79 3.48 -20.47
C GLU A 38 2.63 4.13 -19.69
N ALA A 39 2.69 4.08 -18.35
CA ALA A 39 1.69 4.69 -17.47
C ALA A 39 1.64 6.22 -17.64
N GLY A 40 2.77 6.86 -17.90
CA GLY A 40 2.87 8.31 -18.07
C GLY A 40 2.57 9.04 -16.76
N GLU A 41 1.52 9.88 -16.75
CA GLU A 41 1.15 10.70 -15.59
C GLU A 41 0.19 10.00 -14.61
N MET A 42 -0.21 8.75 -14.89
CA MET A 42 -1.08 8.00 -13.98
C MET A 42 -0.37 7.79 -12.63
N LYS A 43 -1.14 7.94 -11.55
CA LYS A 43 -0.67 7.62 -10.20
C LYS A 43 -0.44 6.11 -10.06
N VAL A 44 0.64 5.74 -9.39
CA VAL A 44 1.01 4.34 -9.24
C VAL A 44 1.09 3.97 -7.75
N THR A 45 0.49 2.83 -7.41
CA THR A 45 0.73 2.13 -6.15
C THR A 45 1.59 0.91 -6.44
N PHE A 46 2.73 0.77 -5.76
CA PHE A 46 3.49 -0.47 -5.77
C PHE A 46 2.81 -1.47 -4.84
N HIS A 47 2.46 -2.63 -5.36
CA HIS A 47 1.66 -3.61 -4.61
C HIS A 47 2.49 -4.48 -3.67
N ARG A 48 1.83 -5.44 -3.01
CA ARG A 48 2.39 -6.31 -1.99
C ARG A 48 3.52 -7.26 -2.42
N ALA A 49 3.96 -7.27 -3.70
CA ALA A 49 5.25 -7.84 -4.04
C ALA A 49 6.40 -7.22 -3.22
N PHE A 50 6.19 -6.01 -2.70
CA PHE A 50 7.09 -5.36 -1.76
C PHE A 50 7.35 -6.19 -0.48
N ASP A 51 6.36 -6.96 -0.05
CA ASP A 51 6.46 -7.80 1.15
C ASP A 51 7.41 -9.00 0.98
N ASP A 52 7.72 -9.38 -0.28
CA ASP A 52 8.66 -10.47 -0.60
C ASP A 52 10.12 -10.00 -0.62
N ILE A 53 10.37 -8.70 -0.48
CA ILE A 53 11.71 -8.10 -0.48
C ILE A 53 12.31 -8.19 0.92
N GLU A 54 13.54 -8.69 1.02
CA GLU A 54 14.25 -8.83 2.30
C GLU A 54 14.63 -7.46 2.90
N ASP A 55 15.30 -6.60 2.13
CA ASP A 55 15.62 -5.23 2.55
C ASP A 55 14.59 -4.23 2.00
N GLN A 56 13.48 -4.10 2.73
CA GLN A 56 12.39 -3.19 2.38
C GLN A 56 12.77 -1.71 2.48
N LEU A 57 13.74 -1.35 3.32
CA LEU A 57 14.19 0.04 3.44
C LEU A 57 15.01 0.47 2.22
N GLU A 58 15.90 -0.40 1.72
CA GLU A 58 16.59 -0.18 0.44
C GLU A 58 15.60 -0.14 -0.72
N ALA A 59 14.65 -1.06 -0.76
CA ALA A 59 13.62 -1.10 -1.79
C ALA A 59 12.77 0.17 -1.83
N LEU A 60 12.38 0.70 -0.66
CA LEU A 60 11.65 1.96 -0.55
C LEU A 60 12.46 3.13 -1.13
N GLU A 61 13.76 3.18 -0.84
CA GLU A 61 14.66 4.19 -1.41
C GLU A 61 14.75 4.09 -2.93
N VAL A 62 14.82 2.88 -3.48
CA VAL A 62 14.80 2.66 -4.94
C VAL A 62 13.47 3.13 -5.54
N ILE A 63 12.33 2.74 -4.94
CA ILE A 63 10.98 3.08 -5.40
C ILE A 63 10.74 4.60 -5.33
N SER A 64 11.22 5.28 -4.31
CA SER A 64 11.02 6.72 -4.13
C SER A 64 11.69 7.60 -5.18
N ARG A 65 12.59 7.05 -6.00
CA ARG A 65 13.19 7.74 -7.14
C ARG A 65 12.22 7.91 -8.33
N TYR A 66 11.06 7.25 -8.29
CA TYR A 66 10.06 7.30 -9.34
C TYR A 66 8.87 8.17 -8.90
N PRO A 67 8.74 9.40 -9.42
CA PRO A 67 7.73 10.36 -8.93
C PRO A 67 6.28 9.92 -9.20
N GLN A 68 6.06 8.99 -10.13
CA GLN A 68 4.73 8.43 -10.39
C GLN A 68 4.26 7.52 -9.27
N ILE A 69 5.19 6.90 -8.51
CA ILE A 69 4.85 6.00 -7.41
C ILE A 69 4.54 6.85 -6.18
N GLN A 70 3.27 6.89 -5.80
CA GLN A 70 2.80 7.67 -4.66
C GLN A 70 2.52 6.82 -3.43
N ARG A 71 2.39 5.50 -3.59
CA ARG A 71 2.09 4.56 -2.51
C ARG A 71 2.86 3.28 -2.64
N VAL A 72 3.20 2.72 -1.50
CA VAL A 72 3.62 1.31 -1.37
C VAL A 72 2.61 0.61 -0.48
N LEU A 73 1.89 -0.37 -1.05
CA LEU A 73 0.99 -1.25 -0.30
C LEU A 73 1.80 -2.39 0.30
N THR A 74 1.84 -2.46 1.61
CA THR A 74 2.66 -3.43 2.34
C THR A 74 1.99 -3.86 3.66
N SER A 75 2.36 -5.04 4.14
CA SER A 75 2.10 -5.47 5.52
C SER A 75 3.33 -5.33 6.43
N GLY A 76 4.43 -4.76 5.93
CA GLY A 76 5.69 -4.73 6.63
C GLY A 76 6.50 -6.02 6.51
N GLY A 77 6.11 -6.93 5.60
CA GLY A 77 6.74 -8.23 5.37
C GLY A 77 5.72 -9.36 5.24
N GLN A 78 6.04 -10.54 5.76
CA GLN A 78 5.18 -11.73 5.61
C GLN A 78 4.08 -11.83 6.68
N ALA A 79 4.21 -11.16 7.81
CA ALA A 79 3.20 -11.13 8.86
C ALA A 79 1.99 -10.26 8.46
N PRO A 80 0.79 -10.43 9.07
CA PRO A 80 -0.26 -9.44 8.98
C PRO A 80 0.22 -8.07 9.49
N ALA A 81 -0.25 -6.98 8.88
CA ALA A 81 0.20 -5.62 9.19
C ALA A 81 0.19 -5.29 10.71
N PRO A 82 -0.83 -5.67 11.51
CA PRO A 82 -0.80 -5.41 12.96
C PRO A 82 0.34 -6.11 13.72
N GLU A 83 0.90 -7.19 13.17
CA GLU A 83 2.00 -7.94 13.78
C GLU A 83 3.37 -7.40 13.36
N ALA A 84 3.41 -6.54 12.35
CA ALA A 84 4.63 -5.94 11.78
C ALA A 84 4.78 -4.45 12.12
N ALA A 85 4.22 -3.98 13.24
CA ALA A 85 4.18 -2.56 13.60
C ALA A 85 5.58 -1.92 13.63
N GLU A 86 6.59 -2.60 14.16
CA GLU A 86 7.98 -2.10 14.21
C GLU A 86 8.54 -1.85 12.79
N GLN A 87 8.31 -2.79 11.86
CA GLN A 87 8.77 -2.64 10.48
C GLN A 87 7.99 -1.56 9.74
N LEU A 88 6.66 -1.53 9.91
CA LEU A 88 5.82 -0.47 9.34
C LEU A 88 6.26 0.91 9.83
N LYS A 89 6.59 1.05 11.12
CA LYS A 89 7.11 2.30 11.67
C LYS A 89 8.42 2.72 10.97
N LYS A 90 9.37 1.80 10.79
CA LYS A 90 10.63 2.09 10.08
C LYS A 90 10.37 2.56 8.64
N LEU A 91 9.43 1.92 7.95
CA LEU A 91 9.04 2.30 6.59
C LEU A 91 8.37 3.68 6.56
N VAL A 92 7.46 3.97 7.47
CA VAL A 92 6.82 5.29 7.61
C VAL A 92 7.86 6.36 7.89
N ASP A 93 8.74 6.13 8.87
CA ASP A 93 9.79 7.11 9.20
C ASP A 93 10.71 7.37 8.00
N LYS A 94 11.11 6.32 7.26
CA LYS A 94 11.94 6.46 6.04
C LYS A 94 11.18 7.16 4.90
N SER A 95 9.87 7.00 4.80
CA SER A 95 9.08 7.59 3.72
C SER A 95 8.83 9.09 3.85
N ARG A 96 8.99 9.67 5.05
CA ARG A 96 8.67 11.08 5.35
C ARG A 96 9.44 12.09 4.50
N ASP A 97 10.65 11.74 4.10
CA ASP A 97 11.48 12.58 3.24
C ASP A 97 11.30 12.28 1.74
N THR A 98 10.24 11.54 1.39
CA THR A 98 9.93 11.14 0.01
C THR A 98 8.51 11.53 -0.38
N SER A 99 8.15 11.31 -1.65
CA SER A 99 6.76 11.47 -2.13
C SER A 99 5.90 10.20 -1.95
N VAL A 100 6.44 9.15 -1.34
CA VAL A 100 5.79 7.85 -1.21
C VAL A 100 5.11 7.73 0.15
N CYS A 101 3.80 7.47 0.15
CA CYS A 101 3.04 7.12 1.35
C CYS A 101 3.05 5.60 1.56
N ILE A 102 3.20 5.17 2.80
CA ILE A 102 3.03 3.77 3.18
C ILE A 102 1.54 3.48 3.40
N LEU A 103 0.99 2.61 2.56
CA LEU A 103 -0.38 2.13 2.65
C LEU A 103 -0.38 0.75 3.32
N ALA A 104 -0.72 0.69 4.60
CA ALA A 104 -0.73 -0.58 5.31
C ALA A 104 -1.92 -1.45 4.90
N GLY A 105 -1.67 -2.70 4.54
CA GLY A 105 -2.70 -3.66 4.16
C GLY A 105 -2.30 -5.09 4.49
N ASN A 106 -3.25 -6.01 4.33
CA ASN A 106 -3.17 -7.41 4.76
C ASN A 106 -3.38 -7.58 6.28
N GLY A 107 -4.47 -8.23 6.64
CA GLY A 107 -4.80 -8.51 8.04
C GLY A 107 -5.21 -7.29 8.85
N MET A 108 -5.44 -6.13 8.19
CA MET A 108 -5.98 -4.96 8.87
C MET A 108 -7.31 -5.28 9.53
N ASN A 109 -7.43 -4.85 10.78
CA ASN A 109 -8.56 -5.18 11.65
C ASN A 109 -9.02 -3.90 12.36
N PRO A 110 -10.34 -3.59 12.38
CA PRO A 110 -10.85 -2.41 13.07
C PRO A 110 -10.42 -2.33 14.54
N GLU A 111 -10.38 -3.47 15.24
CA GLU A 111 -10.05 -3.53 16.66
C GLU A 111 -8.59 -3.15 17.00
N THR A 112 -7.68 -3.27 16.02
CA THR A 112 -6.24 -2.96 16.20
C THR A 112 -5.83 -1.67 15.50
N LEU A 113 -6.73 -1.04 14.75
CA LEU A 113 -6.44 0.13 13.90
C LEU A 113 -5.81 1.28 14.68
N SER A 114 -6.45 1.72 15.77
CA SER A 114 -6.00 2.88 16.53
C SER A 114 -4.63 2.67 17.15
N ALA A 115 -4.38 1.48 17.72
CA ALA A 115 -3.09 1.16 18.28
C ALA A 115 -1.99 1.18 17.21
N LEU A 116 -2.24 0.53 16.06
CA LEU A 116 -1.28 0.47 14.96
C LEU A 116 -0.96 1.87 14.41
N VAL A 117 -1.99 2.70 14.14
CA VAL A 117 -1.79 4.05 13.60
C VAL A 117 -0.99 4.93 14.58
N LYS A 118 -1.33 4.89 15.87
CA LYS A 118 -0.60 5.66 16.90
C LYS A 118 0.86 5.24 17.05
N GLU A 119 1.12 3.94 16.96
CA GLU A 119 2.48 3.39 17.10
C GLU A 119 3.34 3.69 15.89
N THR A 120 2.76 3.58 14.69
CA THR A 120 3.51 3.64 13.42
C THR A 120 3.51 5.00 12.76
N GLY A 121 2.50 5.84 13.01
CA GLY A 121 2.27 7.08 12.28
C GLY A 121 1.75 6.88 10.85
N LEU A 122 1.10 5.75 10.56
CA LEU A 122 0.46 5.48 9.27
C LEU A 122 -0.64 6.50 8.97
N GLU A 123 -0.63 7.03 7.74
CA GLU A 123 -1.65 7.96 7.24
C GLU A 123 -2.69 7.27 6.35
N GLU A 124 -2.34 6.14 5.73
CA GLU A 124 -3.22 5.39 4.85
C GLU A 124 -3.29 3.92 5.25
N VAL A 125 -4.50 3.34 5.19
CA VAL A 125 -4.76 1.94 5.51
C VAL A 125 -5.68 1.31 4.47
N HIS A 126 -5.46 0.04 4.18
CA HIS A 126 -6.26 -0.75 3.24
C HIS A 126 -6.99 -1.87 3.98
N PHE A 127 -8.32 -1.85 3.89
CA PHE A 127 -9.18 -2.90 4.42
C PHE A 127 -9.73 -3.79 3.31
N GLY A 128 -9.70 -5.10 3.52
CA GLY A 128 -10.30 -6.10 2.65
C GLY A 128 -11.57 -6.69 3.27
N SER A 129 -11.48 -7.96 3.68
CA SER A 129 -12.61 -8.69 4.25
C SER A 129 -13.07 -8.19 5.63
N ALA A 130 -12.21 -7.54 6.40
CA ALA A 130 -12.51 -7.11 7.77
C ALA A 130 -13.66 -6.08 7.88
N VAL A 131 -13.97 -5.36 6.80
CA VAL A 131 -15.10 -4.44 6.70
C VAL A 131 -16.30 -5.03 5.93
N ARG A 132 -16.36 -6.35 5.85
CA ARG A 132 -17.46 -7.07 5.19
C ARG A 132 -18.25 -7.91 6.20
N VAL A 133 -19.51 -8.15 5.90
CA VAL A 133 -20.37 -9.02 6.69
C VAL A 133 -19.70 -10.38 6.87
N ASN A 134 -19.62 -10.84 8.11
CA ASN A 134 -18.92 -12.06 8.53
C ASN A 134 -17.44 -12.11 8.08
N ARG A 135 -16.81 -10.97 7.83
CA ARG A 135 -15.41 -10.85 7.37
C ARG A 135 -15.10 -11.70 6.14
N SER A 136 -16.06 -11.87 5.23
CA SER A 136 -15.95 -12.70 4.04
C SER A 136 -16.02 -11.87 2.76
N PHE A 137 -15.10 -12.12 1.82
CA PHE A 137 -15.14 -11.51 0.49
C PHE A 137 -16.38 -11.90 -0.34
N MET A 138 -17.08 -12.97 0.05
CA MET A 138 -18.32 -13.39 -0.61
C MET A 138 -19.52 -12.54 -0.19
N ASN A 139 -19.40 -11.75 0.87
CA ASN A 139 -20.47 -10.94 1.41
C ASN A 139 -20.30 -9.46 1.05
N SER A 140 -21.38 -8.68 1.19
CA SER A 140 -21.36 -7.23 1.02
C SER A 140 -20.51 -6.52 2.07
N ILE A 141 -20.20 -5.26 1.83
CA ILE A 141 -19.59 -4.39 2.83
C ILE A 141 -20.56 -4.25 4.00
N ASP A 142 -20.03 -4.29 5.22
CA ASP A 142 -20.74 -3.94 6.44
C ASP A 142 -20.62 -2.43 6.66
N GLU A 143 -21.70 -1.71 6.37
CA GLU A 143 -21.72 -0.24 6.42
C GLU A 143 -21.42 0.29 7.82
N ALA A 144 -21.88 -0.40 8.87
CA ALA A 144 -21.65 0.03 10.25
C ALA A 144 -20.17 -0.10 10.63
N VAL A 145 -19.52 -1.22 10.27
CA VAL A 145 -18.09 -1.43 10.49
C VAL A 145 -17.28 -0.41 9.70
N LEU A 146 -17.61 -0.18 8.43
CA LEU A 146 -16.90 0.80 7.59
C LEU A 146 -17.04 2.22 8.14
N ALA A 147 -18.24 2.62 8.59
CA ALA A 147 -18.48 3.91 9.21
C ALA A 147 -17.68 4.07 10.52
N GLY A 148 -17.58 3.02 11.32
CA GLY A 148 -16.76 2.99 12.54
C GLY A 148 -15.28 3.21 12.23
N VAL A 149 -14.72 2.47 11.29
CA VAL A 149 -13.32 2.63 10.83
C VAL A 149 -13.06 4.06 10.35
N LYS A 150 -13.97 4.62 9.54
CA LYS A 150 -13.82 6.00 9.04
C LYS A 150 -13.85 7.02 10.19
N SER A 151 -14.76 6.88 11.15
CA SER A 151 -14.85 7.76 12.30
C SER A 151 -13.58 7.72 13.15
N GLU A 152 -13.04 6.54 13.39
CA GLU A 152 -11.80 6.35 14.15
C GLU A 152 -10.59 7.00 13.47
N LEU A 153 -10.45 6.82 12.15
CA LEU A 153 -9.36 7.45 11.38
C LEU A 153 -9.45 8.98 11.41
N LEU A 154 -10.64 9.56 11.33
CA LEU A 154 -10.83 11.01 11.44
C LEU A 154 -10.38 11.53 12.80
N GLN A 155 -10.73 10.86 13.89
CA GLN A 155 -10.30 11.22 15.25
C GLN A 155 -8.78 11.12 15.45
N LEU A 156 -8.14 10.16 14.80
CA LEU A 156 -6.67 9.98 14.84
C LEU A 156 -5.94 11.08 14.06
N GLY A 157 -6.52 11.56 12.95
CA GLY A 157 -5.94 12.64 12.15
C GLY A 157 -6.08 14.05 12.76
N GLU A 158 -6.93 14.22 13.78
CA GLU A 158 -7.14 15.48 14.51
C GLU A 158 -6.28 15.56 15.79
N SER A 159 -5.52 14.52 16.12
CA SER A 159 -4.73 14.39 17.35
C SER A 159 -3.26 14.70 17.10
#